data_f7835696c66ed869fb8cc78d3f19677b
#
_entry.id   f7835696c66ed869fb8cc78d3f19677b
#
_cell.length_a   1.000
_cell.length_b   1.000
_cell.length_c   1.000
_cell.angle_alpha   90.00
_cell.angle_beta   90.00
_cell.angle_gamma   90.00
#
_symmetry.space_group_name_H-M   'P 1'
#
loop_
_entity.id
_entity.type
_entity.pdbx_description
1 polymer ?
#
loop_
_entity_poly.entity_id
_entity_poly.type
_entity_poly.pdbx_seq_one_letter_code
_entity_poly.pdbx_strand_id
1 'polypeptide(L)'
;MEKGRGKPPFLAGLGGFRALAALAVLAGHALSWLTPLPQHPFLAIPAARLTQAGLSGFFVLSGFVLFYTHAPRPDAPAFSAKRFALARLARVYPVYLLLLLAHLGLAFLREPGLFTRFPGDVLAHLALVQTWFFAPEAPSLFPIGWAVSTEVFFYLLFPLLLRPVAALATRRAALVAAACALCAAVCADAWIAASWPALFARVAASHPGFADHATDLAGLFFQWLTYTAPYLRLPEFLCGMAMARLFLLGARPPRWLGPAAGAGLCLLALVPFPNGSFFLSVLANNALYAPCLAAVCLGLAARAPAWAGSRPVRAFAGASLSVYLLQPLTLEPWQALLRLLPGMWPAACVVGMAATVVAGLLLSRFVEAPAARRILGRATNRT
;
A
#
# COMPACT_ATOMS: atom_id res chain seq x y z
N MET A 1 17.33 6.96 -33.41
CA MET A 1 16.97 7.02 -31.97
C MET A 1 15.69 7.84 -31.82
N GLU A 2 14.53 7.23 -31.96
CA GLU A 2 13.24 7.87 -31.69
C GLU A 2 13.08 8.01 -30.18
N LYS A 3 13.37 9.18 -29.63
CA LYS A 3 12.95 9.54 -28.27
C LYS A 3 11.43 9.44 -28.21
N GLY A 4 10.90 8.51 -27.39
CA GLY A 4 9.48 8.22 -27.26
C GLY A 4 8.64 9.49 -27.06
N ARG A 5 8.01 9.93 -28.14
CA ARG A 5 7.08 11.06 -28.15
C ARG A 5 5.99 10.79 -27.14
N GLY A 6 5.86 11.60 -26.10
CA GLY A 6 4.72 11.65 -25.20
C GLY A 6 4.89 11.07 -23.78
N LYS A 7 5.98 10.38 -23.43
CA LYS A 7 6.19 9.93 -22.02
C LYS A 7 6.87 11.03 -21.19
N PRO A 8 6.38 11.31 -19.95
CA PRO A 8 7.03 12.26 -19.07
C PRO A 8 8.43 11.79 -18.64
N PRO A 9 9.34 12.71 -18.27
CA PRO A 9 10.65 12.37 -17.75
C PRO A 9 10.58 11.43 -16.54
N PHE A 10 11.55 10.53 -16.43
CA PHE A 10 11.68 9.68 -15.25
C PHE A 10 12.12 10.51 -14.03
N LEU A 11 11.37 10.42 -12.93
CA LEU A 11 11.68 11.09 -11.68
C LEU A 11 12.36 10.09 -10.72
N ALA A 12 13.69 10.15 -10.66
CA ALA A 12 14.48 9.25 -9.80
C ALA A 12 14.07 9.33 -8.32
N GLY A 13 13.69 10.52 -7.84
CA GLY A 13 13.22 10.72 -6.47
C GLY A 13 11.98 9.90 -6.10
N LEU A 14 11.07 9.67 -7.05
CA LEU A 14 9.90 8.80 -6.82
C LEU A 14 10.30 7.33 -6.70
N GLY A 15 11.37 6.91 -7.41
CA GLY A 15 11.98 5.59 -7.21
C GLY A 15 12.56 5.45 -5.80
N GLY A 16 13.28 6.46 -5.34
CA GLY A 16 13.80 6.54 -3.97
C GLY A 16 12.69 6.48 -2.91
N PHE A 17 11.61 7.26 -3.11
CA PHE A 17 10.45 7.23 -2.21
C PHE A 17 9.82 5.82 -2.14
N ARG A 18 9.66 5.16 -3.29
CA ARG A 18 9.15 3.78 -3.36
C ARG A 18 10.03 2.79 -2.61
N ALA A 19 11.35 2.94 -2.73
CA ALA A 19 12.29 2.09 -2.02
C ALA A 19 12.20 2.28 -0.50
N LEU A 20 12.09 3.52 -0.02
CA LEU A 20 11.91 3.82 1.40
C LEU A 20 10.58 3.26 1.94
N ALA A 21 9.49 3.42 1.21
CA ALA A 21 8.19 2.87 1.58
C ALA A 21 8.23 1.33 1.66
N ALA A 22 8.85 0.66 0.68
CA ALA A 22 9.01 -0.80 0.68
C ALA A 22 9.87 -1.28 1.85
N LEU A 23 10.95 -0.57 2.16
CA LEU A 23 11.82 -0.89 3.30
C LEU A 23 11.09 -0.70 4.63
N ALA A 24 10.28 0.37 4.76
CA ALA A 24 9.50 0.61 5.97
C ALA A 24 8.49 -0.51 6.23
N VAL A 25 7.76 -0.96 5.20
CA VAL A 25 6.83 -2.09 5.32
C VAL A 25 7.57 -3.38 5.67
N LEU A 26 8.67 -3.68 5.00
CA LEU A 26 9.45 -4.89 5.24
C LEU A 26 10.02 -4.90 6.67
N ALA A 27 10.60 -3.78 7.12
CA ALA A 27 11.11 -3.65 8.48
C ALA A 27 10.00 -3.74 9.53
N GLY A 28 8.86 -3.10 9.28
CA GLY A 28 7.69 -3.16 10.16
C GLY A 28 7.17 -4.60 10.31
N HIS A 29 7.01 -5.35 9.23
CA HIS A 29 6.59 -6.75 9.27
C HIS A 29 7.66 -7.65 9.92
N ALA A 30 8.94 -7.48 9.61
CA ALA A 30 9.99 -8.25 10.25
C ALA A 30 10.01 -8.03 11.77
N LEU A 31 9.90 -6.79 12.22
CA LEU A 31 9.79 -6.45 13.65
C LEU A 31 8.51 -7.02 14.27
N SER A 32 7.36 -6.89 13.60
CA SER A 32 6.08 -7.37 14.14
C SER A 32 6.00 -8.90 14.24
N TRP A 33 6.57 -9.61 13.27
CA TRP A 33 6.42 -11.06 13.17
C TRP A 33 7.57 -11.85 13.81
N LEU A 34 8.77 -11.27 13.87
CA LEU A 34 9.96 -12.01 14.32
C LEU A 34 10.46 -11.56 15.71
N THR A 35 9.95 -10.44 16.25
CA THR A 35 10.33 -9.98 17.58
C THR A 35 9.37 -10.54 18.63
N PRO A 36 9.83 -11.03 19.77
CA PRO A 36 8.97 -11.36 20.90
C PRO A 36 8.47 -10.07 21.58
N LEU A 37 7.49 -9.41 20.96
CA LEU A 37 6.98 -8.09 21.35
C LEU A 37 6.54 -7.98 22.83
N PRO A 38 5.96 -9.02 23.47
CA PRO A 38 5.65 -8.96 24.91
C PRO A 38 6.89 -8.71 25.77
N GLN A 39 8.07 -9.18 25.33
CA GLN A 39 9.35 -8.96 26.01
C GLN A 39 10.04 -7.64 25.59
N HIS A 40 9.65 -7.08 24.44
CA HIS A 40 10.19 -5.85 23.88
C HIS A 40 9.08 -4.87 23.48
N PRO A 41 8.23 -4.44 24.42
CA PRO A 41 7.02 -3.66 24.12
C PRO A 41 7.33 -2.30 23.44
N PHE A 42 8.53 -1.76 23.66
CA PHE A 42 8.98 -0.52 23.02
C PHE A 42 9.13 -0.64 21.49
N LEU A 43 9.23 -1.85 20.93
CA LEU A 43 9.28 -2.10 19.48
C LEU A 43 7.90 -2.25 18.84
N ALA A 44 6.86 -2.51 19.61
CA ALA A 44 5.52 -2.74 19.08
C ALA A 44 4.97 -1.53 18.30
N ILE A 45 5.13 -0.32 18.86
CA ILE A 45 4.68 0.92 18.22
C ILE A 45 5.47 1.22 16.94
N PRO A 46 6.82 1.28 16.95
CA PRO A 46 7.59 1.49 15.75
C PRO A 46 7.29 0.45 14.65
N ALA A 47 7.16 -0.83 15.00
CA ALA A 47 6.86 -1.90 14.04
C ALA A 47 5.53 -1.66 13.31
N ALA A 48 4.45 -1.39 14.04
CA ALA A 48 3.14 -1.09 13.47
C ALA A 48 3.19 0.18 12.62
N ARG A 49 3.82 1.26 13.12
CA ARG A 49 3.89 2.56 12.43
C ARG A 49 4.70 2.53 11.15
N LEU A 50 5.81 1.77 11.11
CA LEU A 50 6.59 1.59 9.89
C LEU A 50 5.75 0.93 8.79
N THR A 51 4.98 -0.10 9.14
CA THR A 51 4.08 -0.76 8.20
C THR A 51 2.99 0.18 7.70
N GLN A 52 2.30 0.88 8.62
CA GLN A 52 1.23 1.82 8.30
C GLN A 52 1.74 2.96 7.41
N ALA A 53 2.83 3.64 7.81
CA ALA A 53 3.41 4.74 7.03
C ALA A 53 3.92 4.28 5.65
N GLY A 54 4.54 3.10 5.56
CA GLY A 54 5.02 2.54 4.31
C GLY A 54 3.88 2.28 3.32
N LEU A 55 2.77 1.68 3.78
CA LEU A 55 1.59 1.41 2.95
C LEU A 55 0.88 2.70 2.54
N SER A 56 0.67 3.65 3.46
CA SER A 56 0.19 5.00 3.14
C SER A 56 1.07 5.68 2.09
N GLY A 57 2.40 5.50 2.21
CA GLY A 57 3.37 5.98 1.22
C GLY A 57 3.14 5.41 -0.18
N PHE A 58 2.83 4.11 -0.29
CA PHE A 58 2.51 3.50 -1.58
C PHE A 58 1.23 4.07 -2.19
N PHE A 59 0.19 4.34 -1.38
CA PHE A 59 -1.06 4.90 -1.89
C PHE A 59 -0.90 6.35 -2.36
N VAL A 60 -0.19 7.20 -1.60
CA VAL A 60 0.18 8.55 -2.04
C VAL A 60 1.03 8.50 -3.32
N LEU A 61 2.04 7.63 -3.36
CA LEU A 61 2.90 7.46 -4.53
C LEU A 61 2.12 6.97 -5.76
N SER A 62 1.18 6.03 -5.58
CA SER A 62 0.33 5.52 -6.65
C SER A 62 -0.48 6.65 -7.29
N GLY A 63 -1.14 7.48 -6.48
CA GLY A 63 -1.85 8.68 -6.94
C GLY A 63 -0.93 9.63 -7.69
N PHE A 64 0.25 9.94 -7.14
CA PHE A 64 1.21 10.83 -7.77
C PHE A 64 1.69 10.29 -9.12
N VAL A 65 2.19 9.05 -9.16
CA VAL A 65 2.77 8.46 -10.37
C VAL A 65 1.72 8.28 -11.46
N LEU A 66 0.53 7.81 -11.12
CA LEU A 66 -0.54 7.63 -12.10
C LEU A 66 -0.95 8.96 -12.71
N PHE A 67 -1.17 9.99 -11.90
CA PHE A 67 -1.53 11.30 -12.43
C PHE A 67 -0.37 11.90 -13.23
N TYR A 68 0.86 11.88 -12.71
CA TYR A 68 2.03 12.41 -13.41
C TYR A 68 2.22 11.77 -14.78
N THR A 69 2.01 10.46 -14.90
CA THR A 69 2.24 9.73 -16.16
C THR A 69 1.10 9.87 -17.17
N HIS A 70 -0.14 10.10 -16.72
CA HIS A 70 -1.33 10.12 -17.58
C HIS A 70 -2.01 11.50 -17.67
N ALA A 71 -1.50 12.52 -16.98
CA ALA A 71 -2.04 13.88 -17.09
C ALA A 71 -2.08 14.32 -18.56
N PRO A 72 -3.17 14.95 -19.02
CA PRO A 72 -3.28 15.46 -20.38
C PRO A 72 -2.11 16.41 -20.70
N ARG A 73 -1.51 16.24 -21.89
CA ARG A 73 -0.43 17.08 -22.43
C ARG A 73 -0.66 17.25 -23.92
N PRO A 74 -0.26 18.40 -24.53
CA PRO A 74 -0.47 18.65 -25.95
C PRO A 74 0.10 17.56 -26.85
N ASP A 75 1.28 17.04 -26.53
CA ASP A 75 2.01 16.05 -27.34
C ASP A 75 1.79 14.59 -26.90
N ALA A 76 0.90 14.34 -25.94
CA ALA A 76 0.60 13.00 -25.46
C ALA A 76 -0.66 12.44 -26.15
N PRO A 77 -0.69 11.12 -26.44
CA PRO A 77 -1.90 10.49 -26.94
C PRO A 77 -3.02 10.59 -25.91
N ALA A 78 -4.26 10.64 -26.40
CA ALA A 78 -5.44 10.63 -25.54
C ALA A 78 -5.42 9.46 -24.58
N PHE A 79 -5.88 9.69 -23.33
CA PHE A 79 -5.98 8.65 -22.34
C PHE A 79 -6.93 7.53 -22.78
N SER A 80 -6.45 6.29 -22.72
CA SER A 80 -7.25 5.10 -23.01
C SER A 80 -7.39 4.26 -21.74
N ALA A 81 -8.60 4.19 -21.17
CA ALA A 81 -8.90 3.39 -20.00
C ALA A 81 -8.58 1.90 -20.20
N LYS A 82 -8.84 1.35 -21.41
CA LYS A 82 -8.53 -0.04 -21.76
C LYS A 82 -7.00 -0.31 -21.70
N ARG A 83 -6.19 0.54 -22.34
CA ARG A 83 -4.72 0.41 -22.32
C ARG A 83 -4.17 0.60 -20.91
N PHE A 84 -4.73 1.52 -20.16
CA PHE A 84 -4.38 1.76 -18.76
C PHE A 84 -4.67 0.51 -17.91
N ALA A 85 -5.91 0.01 -17.93
CA ALA A 85 -6.31 -1.18 -17.16
C ALA A 85 -5.42 -2.40 -17.48
N LEU A 86 -5.18 -2.65 -18.78
CA LEU A 86 -4.32 -3.75 -19.21
C LEU A 86 -2.87 -3.57 -18.70
N ALA A 87 -2.33 -2.36 -18.74
CA ALA A 87 -0.99 -2.08 -18.25
C ALA A 87 -0.87 -2.28 -16.74
N ARG A 88 -1.91 -1.91 -15.97
CA ARG A 88 -1.94 -2.13 -14.51
C ARG A 88 -2.07 -3.62 -14.18
N LEU A 89 -3.01 -4.30 -14.84
CA LEU A 89 -3.21 -5.74 -14.68
C LEU A 89 -1.94 -6.53 -15.03
N ALA A 90 -1.32 -6.23 -16.16
CA ALA A 90 -0.08 -6.88 -16.60
C ALA A 90 1.07 -6.72 -15.60
N ARG A 91 1.10 -5.60 -14.87
CA ARG A 91 2.12 -5.33 -13.85
C ARG A 91 1.88 -6.09 -12.55
N VAL A 92 0.63 -6.19 -12.10
CA VAL A 92 0.29 -6.62 -10.74
C VAL A 92 -0.12 -8.09 -10.71
N TYR A 93 -1.01 -8.49 -11.60
CA TYR A 93 -1.71 -9.75 -11.53
C TYR A 93 -0.82 -11.00 -11.65
N PRO A 94 0.23 -11.06 -12.50
CA PRO A 94 1.04 -12.27 -12.64
C PRO A 94 1.75 -12.69 -11.36
N VAL A 95 2.35 -11.72 -10.64
CA VAL A 95 3.04 -12.01 -9.37
C VAL A 95 2.02 -12.27 -8.26
N TYR A 96 0.95 -11.47 -8.22
CA TYR A 96 -0.13 -11.67 -7.25
C TYR A 96 -0.73 -13.08 -7.39
N LEU A 97 -1.10 -13.49 -8.60
CA LEU A 97 -1.70 -14.80 -8.84
C LEU A 97 -0.76 -15.94 -8.47
N LEU A 98 0.52 -15.85 -8.84
CA LEU A 98 1.51 -16.86 -8.48
C LEU A 98 1.59 -17.05 -6.96
N LEU A 99 1.67 -15.95 -6.22
CA LEU A 99 1.79 -16.01 -4.76
C LEU A 99 0.45 -16.35 -4.08
N LEU A 100 -0.67 -15.91 -4.63
CA LEU A 100 -1.99 -16.38 -4.19
C LEU A 100 -2.11 -17.90 -4.33
N LEU A 101 -1.71 -18.47 -5.48
CA LEU A 101 -1.76 -19.91 -5.69
C LEU A 101 -0.84 -20.66 -4.72
N ALA A 102 0.33 -20.10 -4.38
CA ALA A 102 1.21 -20.66 -3.35
C ALA A 102 0.52 -20.68 -1.97
N HIS A 103 -0.14 -19.58 -1.57
CA HIS A 103 -0.89 -19.51 -0.32
C HIS A 103 -2.10 -20.45 -0.31
N LEU A 104 -2.84 -20.52 -1.43
CA LEU A 104 -3.96 -21.46 -1.57
C LEU A 104 -3.48 -22.91 -1.47
N GLY A 105 -2.34 -23.25 -2.07
CA GLY A 105 -1.73 -24.57 -1.93
C GLY A 105 -1.37 -24.91 -0.49
N LEU A 106 -0.75 -23.97 0.24
CA LEU A 106 -0.45 -24.14 1.66
C LEU A 106 -1.73 -24.27 2.52
N ALA A 107 -2.75 -23.46 2.22
CA ALA A 107 -4.04 -23.53 2.89
C ALA A 107 -4.72 -24.89 2.65
N PHE A 108 -4.70 -25.39 1.41
CA PHE A 108 -5.23 -26.70 1.05
C PHE A 108 -4.54 -27.85 1.80
N LEU A 109 -3.22 -27.77 1.95
CA LEU A 109 -2.46 -28.79 2.68
C LEU A 109 -2.78 -28.80 4.19
N ARG A 110 -3.17 -27.65 4.74
CA ARG A 110 -3.53 -27.51 6.17
C ARG A 110 -4.99 -27.87 6.43
N GLU A 111 -5.91 -27.44 5.59
CA GLU A 111 -7.35 -27.63 5.73
C GLU A 111 -8.03 -27.77 4.34
N PRO A 112 -8.11 -28.98 3.76
CA PRO A 112 -8.69 -29.19 2.43
C PRO A 112 -10.15 -28.72 2.30
N GLY A 113 -10.93 -28.78 3.39
CA GLY A 113 -12.34 -28.35 3.42
C GLY A 113 -12.56 -26.83 3.31
N LEU A 114 -11.50 -26.04 3.41
CA LEU A 114 -11.59 -24.59 3.38
C LEU A 114 -12.22 -24.06 2.08
N PHE A 115 -11.85 -24.63 0.94
CA PHE A 115 -12.31 -24.17 -0.38
C PHE A 115 -13.78 -24.49 -0.64
N THR A 116 -14.28 -25.59 -0.10
CA THR A 116 -15.71 -25.95 -0.19
C THR A 116 -16.55 -25.13 0.77
N ARG A 117 -15.99 -24.72 1.90
CA ARG A 117 -16.67 -23.87 2.88
C ARG A 117 -16.74 -22.41 2.47
N PHE A 118 -15.68 -21.88 1.84
CA PHE A 118 -15.55 -20.47 1.48
C PHE A 118 -15.20 -20.23 -0.01
N PRO A 119 -15.98 -20.77 -0.97
CA PRO A 119 -15.68 -20.61 -2.39
C PRO A 119 -15.75 -19.14 -2.84
N GLY A 120 -16.64 -18.34 -2.23
CA GLY A 120 -16.77 -16.91 -2.49
C GLY A 120 -15.52 -16.12 -2.14
N ASP A 121 -14.82 -16.49 -1.06
CA ASP A 121 -13.58 -15.82 -0.65
C ASP A 121 -12.44 -16.13 -1.63
N VAL A 122 -12.32 -17.35 -2.11
CA VAL A 122 -11.37 -17.70 -3.18
C VAL A 122 -11.62 -16.86 -4.43
N LEU A 123 -12.86 -16.72 -4.86
CA LEU A 123 -13.24 -15.90 -6.00
C LEU A 123 -12.96 -14.41 -5.77
N ALA A 124 -13.21 -13.91 -4.55
CA ALA A 124 -12.91 -12.54 -4.18
C ALA A 124 -11.41 -12.25 -4.24
N HIS A 125 -10.55 -13.17 -3.78
CA HIS A 125 -9.11 -13.06 -3.90
C HIS A 125 -8.65 -13.11 -5.38
N LEU A 126 -9.18 -14.02 -6.18
CA LEU A 126 -8.89 -14.07 -7.62
C LEU A 126 -9.31 -12.80 -8.35
N ALA A 127 -10.44 -12.21 -7.96
CA ALA A 127 -10.95 -10.96 -8.51
C ALA A 127 -10.31 -9.70 -7.93
N LEU A 128 -9.47 -9.82 -6.88
CA LEU A 128 -8.84 -8.70 -6.16
C LEU A 128 -9.86 -7.75 -5.49
N VAL A 129 -10.99 -8.31 -5.00
CA VAL A 129 -12.06 -7.55 -4.30
C VAL A 129 -12.30 -8.02 -2.86
N GLN A 130 -11.43 -8.88 -2.33
CA GLN A 130 -11.57 -9.51 -1.01
C GLN A 130 -11.66 -8.55 0.17
N THR A 131 -11.27 -7.28 0.01
CA THR A 131 -11.35 -6.27 1.07
C THR A 131 -12.45 -5.23 0.86
N TRP A 132 -13.22 -5.37 -0.21
CA TRP A 132 -14.28 -4.38 -0.52
C TRP A 132 -15.52 -4.60 0.33
N PHE A 133 -15.65 -5.77 0.91
CA PHE A 133 -16.76 -6.16 1.78
C PHE A 133 -16.22 -6.76 3.07
N PHE A 134 -16.95 -6.60 4.17
CA PHE A 134 -16.63 -7.23 5.43
C PHE A 134 -17.15 -8.67 5.43
N ALA A 135 -16.28 -9.63 5.62
CA ALA A 135 -16.60 -11.06 5.64
C ALA A 135 -15.76 -11.74 6.76
N PRO A 136 -16.18 -11.61 8.04
CA PRO A 136 -15.39 -12.08 9.18
C PRO A 136 -15.31 -13.61 9.28
N GLU A 137 -16.25 -14.34 8.70
CA GLU A 137 -16.27 -15.80 8.68
C GLU A 137 -15.23 -16.38 7.73
N ALA A 138 -14.83 -15.62 6.71
CA ALA A 138 -13.89 -16.08 5.72
C ALA A 138 -12.45 -15.93 6.21
N PRO A 139 -11.63 -16.99 6.10
CA PRO A 139 -10.22 -16.89 6.47
C PRO A 139 -9.47 -15.97 5.48
N SER A 140 -8.49 -15.25 5.98
CA SER A 140 -7.62 -14.48 5.10
C SER A 140 -6.66 -15.40 4.35
N LEU A 141 -7.04 -15.83 3.13
CA LEU A 141 -6.26 -16.75 2.29
C LEU A 141 -4.91 -16.15 1.86
N PHE A 142 -4.83 -14.84 1.76
CA PHE A 142 -3.61 -14.10 1.43
C PHE A 142 -3.58 -12.78 2.19
N PRO A 143 -3.15 -12.78 3.48
CA PRO A 143 -3.34 -11.65 4.39
C PRO A 143 -2.82 -10.31 3.87
N ILE A 144 -1.63 -10.28 3.27
CA ILE A 144 -1.07 -9.01 2.75
C ILE A 144 -1.61 -8.62 1.36
N GLY A 145 -2.38 -9.48 0.71
CA GLY A 145 -3.00 -9.21 -0.60
C GLY A 145 -4.01 -8.06 -0.59
N TRP A 146 -4.45 -7.63 0.59
CA TRP A 146 -5.40 -6.53 0.76
C TRP A 146 -4.93 -5.21 0.12
N ALA A 147 -3.65 -4.88 0.22
CA ALA A 147 -3.12 -3.63 -0.34
C ALA A 147 -3.19 -3.63 -1.88
N VAL A 148 -3.05 -4.81 -2.51
CA VAL A 148 -3.23 -4.96 -3.97
C VAL A 148 -4.70 -4.80 -4.35
N SER A 149 -5.62 -5.36 -3.57
CA SER A 149 -7.07 -5.16 -3.74
C SER A 149 -7.43 -3.66 -3.66
N THR A 150 -6.84 -2.94 -2.71
CA THR A 150 -6.98 -1.47 -2.58
C THR A 150 -6.41 -0.73 -3.80
N GLU A 151 -5.25 -1.14 -4.32
CA GLU A 151 -4.70 -0.55 -5.56
C GLU A 151 -5.60 -0.77 -6.77
N VAL A 152 -6.22 -1.95 -6.91
CA VAL A 152 -7.18 -2.23 -7.99
C VAL A 152 -8.40 -1.32 -7.88
N PHE A 153 -8.91 -1.07 -6.69
CA PHE A 153 -9.97 -0.09 -6.46
C PHE A 153 -9.57 1.31 -6.98
N PHE A 154 -8.35 1.76 -6.69
CA PHE A 154 -7.84 3.04 -7.22
C PHE A 154 -7.69 3.04 -8.73
N TYR A 155 -7.28 1.93 -9.33
CA TYR A 155 -7.16 1.82 -10.78
C TYR A 155 -8.52 1.93 -11.48
N LEU A 156 -9.59 1.42 -10.87
CA LEU A 156 -10.95 1.57 -11.41
C LEU A 156 -11.47 3.00 -11.29
N LEU A 157 -11.12 3.71 -10.21
CA LEU A 157 -11.54 5.10 -10.01
C LEU A 157 -10.68 6.10 -10.77
N PHE A 158 -9.42 5.77 -11.07
CA PHE A 158 -8.47 6.70 -11.69
C PHE A 158 -8.98 7.35 -12.99
N PRO A 159 -9.60 6.63 -13.96
CA PRO A 159 -10.13 7.24 -15.17
C PRO A 159 -11.17 8.34 -14.90
N LEU A 160 -11.99 8.17 -13.85
CA LEU A 160 -13.02 9.14 -13.44
C LEU A 160 -12.37 10.37 -12.78
N LEU A 161 -11.31 10.17 -12.01
CA LEU A 161 -10.61 11.20 -11.25
C LEU A 161 -9.61 12.02 -12.10
N LEU A 162 -9.15 11.47 -13.23
CA LEU A 162 -8.11 12.08 -14.05
C LEU A 162 -8.48 13.48 -14.54
N ARG A 163 -9.68 13.63 -15.13
CA ARG A 163 -10.13 14.91 -15.69
C ARG A 163 -10.39 15.97 -14.61
N PRO A 164 -11.14 15.69 -13.52
CA PRO A 164 -11.34 16.66 -12.43
C PRO A 164 -10.02 17.18 -11.85
N VAL A 165 -9.05 16.29 -11.58
CA VAL A 165 -7.75 16.71 -11.05
C VAL A 165 -6.95 17.51 -12.10
N ALA A 166 -7.02 17.13 -13.37
CA ALA A 166 -6.36 17.88 -14.44
C ALA A 166 -6.94 19.29 -14.63
N ALA A 167 -8.23 19.49 -14.32
CA ALA A 167 -8.90 20.78 -14.41
C ALA A 167 -8.49 21.79 -13.32
N LEU A 168 -7.79 21.37 -12.26
CA LEU A 168 -7.27 22.26 -11.23
C LEU A 168 -6.23 23.22 -11.87
N ALA A 169 -6.63 24.44 -12.18
CA ALA A 169 -5.82 25.37 -12.97
C ALA A 169 -4.68 26.03 -12.17
N THR A 170 -4.79 26.13 -10.85
CA THR A 170 -3.84 26.86 -10.01
C THR A 170 -3.21 25.97 -8.93
N ARG A 171 -2.01 26.39 -8.46
CA ARG A 171 -1.34 25.72 -7.32
C ARG A 171 -2.22 25.74 -6.06
N ARG A 172 -2.94 26.85 -5.85
CA ARG A 172 -3.87 26.99 -4.71
C ARG A 172 -4.99 25.96 -4.82
N ALA A 173 -5.60 25.79 -5.99
CA ALA A 173 -6.67 24.81 -6.20
C ALA A 173 -6.15 23.35 -5.94
N ALA A 174 -4.94 23.02 -6.38
CA ALA A 174 -4.33 21.72 -6.11
C ALA A 174 -4.06 21.48 -4.60
N LEU A 175 -3.58 22.52 -3.89
CA LEU A 175 -3.39 22.44 -2.43
C LEU A 175 -4.71 22.32 -1.69
N VAL A 176 -5.73 23.08 -2.08
CA VAL A 176 -7.07 22.98 -1.50
C VAL A 176 -7.65 21.58 -1.74
N ALA A 177 -7.52 21.04 -2.94
CA ALA A 177 -7.99 19.68 -3.23
C ALA A 177 -7.30 18.62 -2.35
N ALA A 178 -5.98 18.73 -2.13
CA ALA A 178 -5.27 17.86 -1.21
C ALA A 178 -5.75 18.03 0.23
N ALA A 179 -5.91 19.27 0.69
CA ALA A 179 -6.43 19.58 2.02
C ALA A 179 -7.86 19.03 2.21
N CYS A 180 -8.74 19.21 1.23
CA CYS A 180 -10.10 18.65 1.26
C CYS A 180 -10.09 17.13 1.35
N ALA A 181 -9.22 16.44 0.60
CA ALA A 181 -9.09 14.98 0.69
C ALA A 181 -8.66 14.53 2.10
N LEU A 182 -7.67 15.20 2.69
CA LEU A 182 -7.21 14.91 4.04
C LEU A 182 -8.25 15.26 5.10
N CYS A 183 -8.92 16.39 4.98
CA CYS A 183 -10.03 16.78 5.88
C CYS A 183 -11.17 15.75 5.81
N ALA A 184 -11.54 15.30 4.61
CA ALA A 184 -12.55 14.26 4.43
C ALA A 184 -12.17 12.96 5.14
N ALA A 185 -10.88 12.56 5.08
CA ALA A 185 -10.39 11.40 5.82
C ALA A 185 -10.52 11.60 7.34
N VAL A 186 -10.04 12.73 7.87
CA VAL A 186 -10.13 13.05 9.31
C VAL A 186 -11.58 13.10 9.77
N CYS A 187 -12.48 13.69 8.98
CA CYS A 187 -13.91 13.72 9.29
C CYS A 187 -14.54 12.31 9.29
N ALA A 188 -14.17 11.46 8.33
CA ALA A 188 -14.61 10.07 8.30
C ALA A 188 -14.11 9.30 9.53
N ASP A 189 -12.85 9.46 9.90
CA ASP A 189 -12.25 8.83 11.08
C ASP A 189 -12.92 9.32 12.38
N ALA A 190 -13.19 10.62 12.48
CA ALA A 190 -13.91 11.18 13.63
C ALA A 190 -15.35 10.65 13.71
N TRP A 191 -16.03 10.53 12.57
CA TRP A 191 -17.35 9.95 12.50
C TRP A 191 -17.35 8.47 12.90
N ILE A 192 -16.40 7.67 12.41
CA ILE A 192 -16.24 6.26 12.82
C ILE A 192 -16.01 6.17 14.31
N ALA A 193 -15.12 7.00 14.87
CA ALA A 193 -14.80 6.98 16.30
C ALA A 193 -16.04 7.34 17.15
N ALA A 194 -16.79 8.35 16.75
CA ALA A 194 -18.01 8.77 17.45
C ALA A 194 -19.16 7.74 17.32
N SER A 195 -19.26 7.10 16.15
CA SER A 195 -20.36 6.17 15.84
C SER A 195 -20.04 4.72 16.14
N TRP A 196 -18.83 4.41 16.64
CA TRP A 196 -18.35 3.04 16.82
C TRP A 196 -19.31 2.11 17.55
N PRO A 197 -19.92 2.49 18.71
CA PRO A 197 -20.84 1.60 19.41
C PRO A 197 -22.05 1.20 18.55
N ALA A 198 -22.61 2.15 17.78
CA ALA A 198 -23.77 1.91 16.93
C ALA A 198 -23.40 1.09 15.68
N LEU A 199 -22.22 1.36 15.08
CA LEU A 199 -21.70 0.61 13.95
C LEU A 199 -21.43 -0.85 14.35
N PHE A 200 -20.76 -1.05 15.47
CA PHE A 200 -20.45 -2.38 15.95
C PHE A 200 -21.71 -3.17 16.37
N ALA A 201 -22.69 -2.53 17.03
CA ALA A 201 -23.95 -3.17 17.36
C ALA A 201 -24.70 -3.73 16.13
N ARG A 202 -24.69 -2.98 15.01
CA ARG A 202 -25.27 -3.44 13.73
C ARG A 202 -24.50 -4.65 13.15
N VAL A 203 -23.18 -4.59 13.18
CA VAL A 203 -22.33 -5.68 12.69
C VAL A 203 -22.53 -6.93 13.57
N ALA A 204 -22.52 -6.80 14.88
CA ALA A 204 -22.77 -7.93 15.80
C ALA A 204 -24.15 -8.57 15.58
N ALA A 205 -25.19 -7.76 15.36
CA ALA A 205 -26.54 -8.26 15.06
C ALA A 205 -26.61 -9.03 13.72
N SER A 206 -25.79 -8.65 12.73
CA SER A 206 -25.74 -9.32 11.42
C SER A 206 -24.86 -10.58 11.41
N HIS A 207 -24.06 -10.81 12.46
CA HIS A 207 -23.13 -11.94 12.58
C HIS A 207 -23.35 -12.72 13.89
N PRO A 208 -24.51 -13.37 14.08
CA PRO A 208 -24.86 -14.06 15.33
C PRO A 208 -23.90 -15.19 15.70
N GLY A 209 -23.20 -15.78 14.71
CA GLY A 209 -22.17 -16.79 14.95
C GLY A 209 -20.96 -16.31 15.77
N PHE A 210 -20.80 -15.00 15.95
CA PHE A 210 -19.76 -14.40 16.80
C PHE A 210 -20.27 -13.95 18.18
N ALA A 211 -21.46 -14.35 18.61
CA ALA A 211 -22.03 -13.91 19.89
C ALA A 211 -21.07 -14.15 21.08
N ASP A 212 -20.42 -15.33 21.12
CA ASP A 212 -19.45 -15.71 22.16
C ASP A 212 -18.04 -15.15 21.91
N HIS A 213 -17.80 -14.52 20.76
CA HIS A 213 -16.52 -13.98 20.30
C HIS A 213 -16.62 -12.52 19.86
N ALA A 214 -17.44 -11.73 20.56
CA ALA A 214 -17.72 -10.34 20.21
C ALA A 214 -16.46 -9.46 20.16
N THR A 215 -15.46 -9.73 21.01
CA THR A 215 -14.18 -9.00 21.01
C THR A 215 -13.39 -9.27 19.73
N ASP A 216 -13.38 -10.51 19.25
CA ASP A 216 -12.69 -10.89 18.01
C ASP A 216 -13.37 -10.23 16.81
N LEU A 217 -14.71 -10.28 16.74
CA LEU A 217 -15.49 -9.60 15.71
C LEU A 217 -15.23 -8.08 15.70
N ALA A 218 -15.17 -7.45 16.89
CA ALA A 218 -14.86 -6.02 17.00
C ALA A 218 -13.47 -5.70 16.45
N GLY A 219 -12.46 -6.52 16.76
CA GLY A 219 -11.10 -6.39 16.24
C GLY A 219 -11.04 -6.55 14.72
N LEU A 220 -11.69 -7.59 14.17
CA LEU A 220 -11.77 -7.83 12.73
C LEU A 220 -12.47 -6.69 11.99
N PHE A 221 -13.61 -6.23 12.52
CA PHE A 221 -14.36 -5.12 11.92
C PHE A 221 -13.58 -3.80 11.99
N PHE A 222 -12.93 -3.51 13.11
CA PHE A 222 -12.08 -2.34 13.27
C PHE A 222 -10.95 -2.36 12.24
N GLN A 223 -10.22 -3.48 12.13
CA GLN A 223 -9.11 -3.62 11.20
C GLN A 223 -9.58 -3.49 9.75
N TRP A 224 -10.70 -4.15 9.39
CA TRP A 224 -11.24 -4.04 8.04
C TRP A 224 -11.64 -2.60 7.74
N LEU A 225 -12.49 -2.00 8.56
CA LEU A 225 -13.05 -0.67 8.29
C LEU A 225 -11.96 0.40 8.24
N THR A 226 -11.03 0.42 9.19
CA THR A 226 -10.09 1.53 9.33
C THR A 226 -8.78 1.33 8.60
N TYR A 227 -8.40 0.09 8.27
CA TYR A 227 -7.08 -0.21 7.72
C TYR A 227 -7.11 -0.84 6.32
N THR A 228 -7.96 -1.85 6.07
CA THR A 228 -7.92 -2.61 4.81
C THR A 228 -9.01 -2.22 3.81
N ALA A 229 -10.13 -1.65 4.24
CA ALA A 229 -11.18 -1.21 3.33
C ALA A 229 -10.67 -0.08 2.40
N PRO A 230 -10.81 -0.21 1.08
CA PRO A 230 -10.21 0.71 0.12
C PRO A 230 -10.78 2.13 0.18
N TYR A 231 -11.98 2.27 0.72
CA TYR A 231 -12.70 3.56 0.78
C TYR A 231 -11.97 4.59 1.64
N LEU A 232 -11.45 4.18 2.80
CA LEU A 232 -10.72 5.06 3.71
C LEU A 232 -9.27 5.33 3.28
N ARG A 233 -8.77 4.57 2.30
CA ARG A 233 -7.45 4.76 1.68
C ARG A 233 -7.49 5.69 0.47
N LEU A 234 -8.69 5.95 -0.07
CA LEU A 234 -8.87 6.82 -1.25
C LEU A 234 -8.33 8.25 -1.04
N PRO A 235 -8.50 8.91 0.13
CA PRO A 235 -7.94 10.24 0.35
C PRO A 235 -6.43 10.33 0.21
N GLU A 236 -5.66 9.29 0.58
CA GLU A 236 -4.21 9.21 0.40
C GLU A 236 -3.85 9.22 -1.09
N PHE A 237 -4.59 8.45 -1.88
CA PHE A 237 -4.43 8.40 -3.33
C PHE A 237 -4.76 9.75 -3.99
N LEU A 238 -5.88 10.38 -3.59
CA LEU A 238 -6.29 11.71 -4.09
C LEU A 238 -5.27 12.78 -3.72
N CYS A 239 -4.74 12.75 -2.50
CA CYS A 239 -3.67 13.63 -2.06
C CYS A 239 -2.43 13.47 -2.97
N GLY A 240 -2.05 12.24 -3.29
CA GLY A 240 -0.97 11.95 -4.24
C GLY A 240 -1.23 12.54 -5.63
N MET A 241 -2.44 12.38 -6.18
CA MET A 241 -2.84 12.98 -7.47
C MET A 241 -2.75 14.52 -7.43
N ALA A 242 -3.24 15.15 -6.35
CA ALA A 242 -3.20 16.59 -6.18
C ALA A 242 -1.76 17.11 -6.07
N MET A 243 -0.86 16.38 -5.39
CA MET A 243 0.57 16.71 -5.33
C MET A 243 1.24 16.59 -6.70
N ALA A 244 0.89 15.60 -7.50
CA ALA A 244 1.39 15.50 -8.88
C ALA A 244 0.90 16.66 -9.75
N ARG A 245 -0.36 17.08 -9.59
CA ARG A 245 -0.89 18.28 -10.26
C ARG A 245 -0.14 19.54 -9.83
N LEU A 246 0.06 19.70 -8.53
CA LEU A 246 0.85 20.81 -7.97
C LEU A 246 2.26 20.85 -8.56
N PHE A 247 2.92 19.70 -8.66
CA PHE A 247 4.23 19.55 -9.29
C PHE A 247 4.23 19.97 -10.78
N LEU A 248 3.22 19.51 -11.55
CA LEU A 248 3.05 19.85 -12.97
C LEU A 248 2.74 21.34 -13.19
N LEU A 249 2.10 22.02 -12.22
CA LEU A 249 1.90 23.47 -12.20
C LEU A 249 3.19 24.24 -11.83
N GLY A 250 4.34 23.55 -11.80
CA GLY A 250 5.64 24.17 -11.56
C GLY A 250 5.93 24.50 -10.10
N ALA A 251 5.21 23.90 -9.14
CA ALA A 251 5.55 24.08 -7.74
C ALA A 251 6.94 23.52 -7.42
N ARG A 252 7.71 24.31 -6.67
CA ARG A 252 9.01 23.92 -6.16
C ARG A 252 9.01 24.14 -4.65
N PRO A 253 8.79 23.08 -3.85
CA PRO A 253 8.76 23.21 -2.40
C PRO A 253 10.12 23.72 -1.89
N PRO A 254 10.16 24.41 -0.74
CA PRO A 254 11.41 24.80 -0.11
C PRO A 254 12.26 23.57 0.20
N ARG A 255 13.57 23.72 0.23
CA ARG A 255 14.53 22.60 0.40
C ARG A 255 14.36 21.87 1.73
N TRP A 256 13.89 22.55 2.75
CA TRP A 256 13.70 22.01 4.10
C TRP A 256 12.41 21.17 4.24
N LEU A 257 11.41 21.33 3.33
CA LEU A 257 10.09 20.70 3.50
C LEU A 257 10.17 19.17 3.51
N GLY A 258 10.89 18.57 2.58
CA GLY A 258 11.05 17.12 2.53
C GLY A 258 11.75 16.53 3.78
N PRO A 259 12.94 17.06 4.16
CA PRO A 259 13.61 16.66 5.41
C PRO A 259 12.75 16.89 6.67
N ALA A 260 12.09 18.03 6.81
CA ALA A 260 11.22 18.30 7.96
C ALA A 260 10.02 17.32 8.03
N ALA A 261 9.39 17.04 6.89
CA ALA A 261 8.33 16.05 6.82
C ALA A 261 8.83 14.63 7.12
N GLY A 262 10.06 14.29 6.68
CA GLY A 262 10.72 13.04 7.03
C GLY A 262 10.98 12.92 8.53
N ALA A 263 11.46 13.98 9.16
CA ALA A 263 11.62 14.04 10.61
C ALA A 263 10.26 13.89 11.33
N GLY A 264 9.21 14.54 10.81
CA GLY A 264 7.84 14.36 11.31
C GLY A 264 7.36 12.91 11.26
N LEU A 265 7.64 12.19 10.17
CA LEU A 265 7.33 10.75 10.06
C LEU A 265 8.11 9.92 11.10
N CYS A 266 9.39 10.23 11.32
CA CYS A 266 10.18 9.55 12.36
C CYS A 266 9.60 9.80 13.75
N LEU A 267 9.21 11.04 14.07
CA LEU A 267 8.55 11.36 15.34
C LEU A 267 7.22 10.60 15.49
N LEU A 268 6.37 10.60 14.45
CA LEU A 268 5.12 9.85 14.47
C LEU A 268 5.34 8.34 14.64
N ALA A 269 6.45 7.80 14.15
CA ALA A 269 6.79 6.39 14.31
C ALA A 269 7.23 6.02 15.72
N LEU A 270 7.78 6.98 16.48
CA LEU A 270 8.37 6.73 17.80
C LEU A 270 7.47 7.16 18.97
N VAL A 271 6.62 8.18 18.76
CA VAL A 271 5.79 8.73 19.85
C VAL A 271 4.57 7.84 20.07
N PRO A 272 4.39 7.29 21.29
CA PRO A 272 3.18 6.59 21.63
C PRO A 272 1.99 7.57 21.66
N PHE A 273 0.83 7.12 21.19
CA PHE A 273 -0.38 7.91 21.41
C PHE A 273 -0.84 7.74 22.85
N PRO A 274 -1.54 8.76 23.40
CA PRO A 274 -2.17 8.62 24.70
C PRO A 274 -3.04 7.36 24.74
N ASN A 275 -2.81 6.53 25.76
CA ASN A 275 -3.57 5.30 25.96
C ASN A 275 -5.06 5.62 26.01
N GLY A 276 -5.87 4.97 25.18
CA GLY A 276 -7.32 5.08 25.17
C GLY A 276 -7.94 6.02 24.14
N SER A 277 -7.14 6.75 23.33
CA SER A 277 -7.74 7.53 22.23
C SER A 277 -8.10 6.64 21.04
N PHE A 278 -9.33 6.19 20.99
CA PHE A 278 -9.85 5.40 19.88
C PHE A 278 -9.76 6.17 18.53
N PHE A 279 -10.07 7.47 18.54
CA PHE A 279 -9.92 8.33 17.34
C PHE A 279 -8.48 8.33 16.80
N LEU A 280 -7.47 8.48 17.67
CA LEU A 280 -6.07 8.45 17.23
C LEU A 280 -5.66 7.09 16.67
N SER A 281 -6.25 5.99 17.18
CA SER A 281 -6.02 4.66 16.62
C SER A 281 -6.62 4.51 15.22
N VAL A 282 -7.82 5.04 14.99
CA VAL A 282 -8.44 5.10 13.65
C VAL A 282 -7.57 5.93 12.70
N LEU A 283 -7.20 7.14 13.11
CA LEU A 283 -6.40 8.07 12.32
C LEU A 283 -5.01 7.48 11.95
N ALA A 284 -4.40 6.73 12.87
CA ALA A 284 -3.12 6.06 12.64
C ALA A 284 -3.18 4.98 11.56
N ASN A 285 -4.33 4.38 11.35
CA ASN A 285 -4.50 3.33 10.37
C ASN A 285 -4.54 3.86 8.92
N ASN A 286 -4.85 5.15 8.72
CA ASN A 286 -4.97 5.69 7.36
C ASN A 286 -4.40 7.11 7.19
N ALA A 287 -5.07 8.18 7.66
CA ALA A 287 -4.80 9.56 7.25
C ALA A 287 -3.60 10.22 7.92
N LEU A 288 -3.13 9.74 9.09
CA LEU A 288 -2.14 10.41 9.91
C LEU A 288 -0.83 10.74 9.18
N TYR A 289 -0.34 9.81 8.37
CA TYR A 289 0.98 9.92 7.72
C TYR A 289 0.90 10.68 6.40
N ALA A 290 -0.28 10.79 5.80
CA ALA A 290 -0.45 11.27 4.44
C ALA A 290 0.09 12.68 4.20
N PRO A 291 -0.06 13.69 5.09
CA PRO A 291 0.50 15.01 4.89
C PRO A 291 2.04 15.00 4.79
N CYS A 292 2.70 14.30 5.70
CA CYS A 292 4.15 14.18 5.70
C CYS A 292 4.64 13.41 4.47
N LEU A 293 3.98 12.30 4.13
CA LEU A 293 4.31 11.48 2.96
C LEU A 293 4.14 12.25 1.66
N ALA A 294 3.07 13.04 1.55
CA ALA A 294 2.83 13.92 0.39
C ALA A 294 3.93 14.98 0.24
N ALA A 295 4.36 15.59 1.35
CA ALA A 295 5.44 16.57 1.35
C ALA A 295 6.80 15.93 1.00
N VAL A 296 7.13 14.76 1.53
CA VAL A 296 8.34 13.99 1.17
C VAL A 296 8.30 13.60 -0.31
N CYS A 297 7.18 13.07 -0.79
CA CYS A 297 7.00 12.67 -2.18
C CYS A 297 7.20 13.85 -3.14
N LEU A 298 6.58 15.01 -2.87
CA LEU A 298 6.74 16.22 -3.65
C LEU A 298 8.18 16.76 -3.59
N GLY A 299 8.81 16.74 -2.41
CA GLY A 299 10.21 17.15 -2.21
C GLY A 299 11.18 16.31 -3.04
N LEU A 300 11.05 14.99 -2.99
CA LEU A 300 11.87 14.04 -3.76
C LEU A 300 11.58 14.11 -5.27
N ALA A 301 10.34 14.34 -5.68
CA ALA A 301 9.99 14.57 -7.08
C ALA A 301 10.65 15.83 -7.63
N ALA A 302 10.69 16.90 -6.82
CA ALA A 302 11.28 18.19 -7.22
C ALA A 302 12.82 18.17 -7.19
N ARG A 303 13.43 17.43 -6.27
CA ARG A 303 14.89 17.36 -6.07
C ARG A 303 15.30 15.96 -5.63
N ALA A 304 15.60 15.13 -6.62
CA ALA A 304 16.08 13.78 -6.34
C ALA A 304 17.52 13.82 -5.78
N PRO A 305 17.78 13.27 -4.59
CA PRO A 305 19.14 13.08 -4.12
C PRO A 305 19.86 12.02 -4.96
N ALA A 306 21.19 12.06 -5.00
CA ALA A 306 22.00 11.18 -5.83
C ALA A 306 21.73 9.68 -5.58
N TRP A 307 21.54 9.31 -4.30
CA TRP A 307 21.25 7.92 -3.92
C TRP A 307 19.96 7.37 -4.56
N ALA A 308 18.92 8.22 -4.75
CA ALA A 308 17.64 7.80 -5.33
C ALA A 308 17.75 7.30 -6.78
N GLY A 309 18.79 7.76 -7.50
CA GLY A 309 19.12 7.33 -8.87
C GLY A 309 20.08 6.16 -8.95
N SER A 310 20.61 5.66 -7.82
CA SER A 310 21.58 4.56 -7.81
C SER A 310 21.00 3.24 -8.33
N ARG A 311 21.85 2.37 -8.87
CA ARG A 311 21.43 1.07 -9.43
C ARG A 311 20.71 0.18 -8.38
N PRO A 312 21.24 0.03 -7.14
CA PRO A 312 20.57 -0.80 -6.11
C PRO A 312 19.18 -0.27 -5.75
N VAL A 313 19.05 1.05 -5.55
CA VAL A 313 17.75 1.67 -5.20
C VAL A 313 16.73 1.49 -6.31
N ARG A 314 17.13 1.68 -7.57
CA ARG A 314 16.24 1.44 -8.71
C ARG A 314 15.82 -0.02 -8.84
N ALA A 315 16.74 -0.96 -8.63
CA ALA A 315 16.43 -2.39 -8.66
C ALA A 315 15.43 -2.76 -7.56
N PHE A 316 15.69 -2.34 -6.32
CA PHE A 316 14.81 -2.58 -5.18
C PHE A 316 13.43 -1.93 -5.35
N ALA A 317 13.38 -0.65 -5.77
CA ALA A 317 12.12 0.04 -6.07
C ALA A 317 11.33 -0.65 -7.19
N GLY A 318 12.01 -1.19 -8.20
CA GLY A 318 11.41 -1.96 -9.28
C GLY A 318 10.77 -3.25 -8.79
N ALA A 319 11.40 -3.93 -7.83
CA ALA A 319 10.96 -5.20 -7.25
C ALA A 319 10.01 -5.05 -6.03
N SER A 320 9.64 -3.82 -5.66
CA SER A 320 8.91 -3.54 -4.42
C SER A 320 7.61 -4.33 -4.26
N LEU A 321 6.88 -4.61 -5.36
CA LEU A 321 5.67 -5.44 -5.34
C LEU A 321 6.01 -6.89 -5.00
N SER A 322 7.00 -7.46 -5.68
CA SER A 322 7.46 -8.84 -5.43
C SER A 322 8.01 -8.99 -4.01
N VAL A 323 8.80 -8.01 -3.53
CA VAL A 323 9.31 -7.98 -2.15
C VAL A 323 8.16 -7.94 -1.15
N TYR A 324 7.14 -7.09 -1.38
CA TYR A 324 5.99 -6.97 -0.50
C TYR A 324 5.20 -8.29 -0.42
N LEU A 325 4.83 -8.84 -1.57
CA LEU A 325 3.95 -10.03 -1.61
C LEU A 325 4.64 -11.33 -1.17
N LEU A 326 5.98 -11.38 -1.13
CA LEU A 326 6.73 -12.55 -0.65
C LEU A 326 6.89 -12.60 0.87
N GLN A 327 6.62 -11.51 1.60
CA GLN A 327 6.93 -11.41 3.03
C GLN A 327 6.36 -12.55 3.89
N PRO A 328 5.10 -13.00 3.73
CA PRO A 328 4.62 -14.14 4.52
C PRO A 328 5.45 -15.41 4.28
N LEU A 329 5.73 -15.72 3.02
CA LEU A 329 6.47 -16.95 2.66
C LEU A 329 7.93 -16.93 3.09
N THR A 330 8.50 -15.74 3.30
CA THR A 330 9.92 -15.58 3.64
C THR A 330 10.18 -15.25 5.10
N LEU A 331 9.21 -14.63 5.80
CA LEU A 331 9.36 -14.26 7.22
C LEU A 331 8.69 -15.26 8.18
N GLU A 332 7.51 -15.80 7.85
CA GLU A 332 6.81 -16.74 8.74
C GLU A 332 7.63 -18.00 9.09
N PRO A 333 8.41 -18.62 8.16
CA PRO A 333 9.22 -19.79 8.53
C PRO A 333 10.20 -19.55 9.67
N TRP A 334 10.68 -18.31 9.85
CA TRP A 334 11.56 -17.95 10.97
C TRP A 334 10.87 -18.03 12.32
N GLN A 335 9.54 -17.85 12.37
CA GLN A 335 8.78 -17.96 13.63
C GLN A 335 8.90 -19.36 14.22
N ALA A 336 8.91 -20.41 13.41
CA ALA A 336 9.11 -21.79 13.88
C ALA A 336 10.49 -21.97 14.52
N LEU A 337 11.54 -21.42 13.89
CA LEU A 337 12.89 -21.45 14.44
C LEU A 337 13.00 -20.65 15.74
N LEU A 338 12.35 -19.50 15.82
CA LEU A 338 12.38 -18.62 16.99
C LEU A 338 11.65 -19.20 18.21
N ARG A 339 10.73 -20.15 18.03
CA ARG A 339 10.14 -20.92 19.15
C ARG A 339 11.19 -21.79 19.87
N LEU A 340 12.22 -22.25 19.14
CA LEU A 340 13.30 -23.05 19.69
C LEU A 340 14.47 -22.17 20.17
N LEU A 341 14.72 -21.05 19.50
CA LEU A 341 15.86 -20.14 19.74
C LEU A 341 15.39 -18.68 19.85
N PRO A 342 14.64 -18.29 20.87
CA PRO A 342 14.02 -16.96 20.97
C PRO A 342 15.02 -15.80 21.00
N GLY A 343 16.22 -16.00 21.50
CA GLY A 343 17.28 -14.98 21.50
C GLY A 343 17.83 -14.62 20.10
N MET A 344 17.52 -15.42 19.09
CA MET A 344 18.01 -15.20 17.72
C MET A 344 17.12 -14.21 16.89
N TRP A 345 16.10 -13.59 17.49
CA TRP A 345 15.19 -12.71 16.76
C TRP A 345 15.88 -11.55 16.03
N PRO A 346 16.94 -10.89 16.53
CA PRO A 346 17.59 -9.82 15.78
C PRO A 346 18.26 -10.33 14.50
N ALA A 347 18.92 -11.50 14.59
CA ALA A 347 19.51 -12.16 13.43
C ALA A 347 18.43 -12.62 12.43
N ALA A 348 17.32 -13.19 12.92
CA ALA A 348 16.18 -13.60 12.09
C ALA A 348 15.57 -12.41 11.34
N CYS A 349 15.42 -11.24 11.98
CA CYS A 349 14.97 -10.01 11.31
C CYS A 349 15.92 -9.64 10.16
N VAL A 350 17.20 -9.55 10.40
CA VAL A 350 18.18 -9.15 9.37
C VAL A 350 18.23 -10.15 8.24
N VAL A 351 18.37 -11.45 8.55
CA VAL A 351 18.48 -12.50 7.54
C VAL A 351 17.17 -12.69 6.80
N GLY A 352 16.02 -12.65 7.49
CA GLY A 352 14.69 -12.73 6.90
C GLY A 352 14.43 -11.59 5.94
N MET A 353 14.76 -10.34 6.32
CA MET A 353 14.66 -9.18 5.42
C MET A 353 15.57 -9.33 4.20
N ALA A 354 16.83 -9.75 4.38
CA ALA A 354 17.76 -9.94 3.29
C ALA A 354 17.26 -11.04 2.31
N ALA A 355 16.79 -12.17 2.85
CA ALA A 355 16.19 -13.24 2.06
C ALA A 355 14.97 -12.76 1.27
N THR A 356 14.08 -11.98 1.89
CA THR A 356 12.92 -11.40 1.22
C THR A 356 13.33 -10.48 0.07
N VAL A 357 14.34 -9.63 0.28
CA VAL A 357 14.84 -8.73 -0.77
C VAL A 357 15.43 -9.52 -1.93
N VAL A 358 16.29 -10.49 -1.66
CA VAL A 358 16.91 -11.33 -2.71
C VAL A 358 15.84 -12.11 -3.48
N ALA A 359 14.93 -12.78 -2.79
CA ALA A 359 13.84 -13.52 -3.43
C ALA A 359 12.92 -12.59 -4.24
N GLY A 360 12.61 -11.40 -3.74
CA GLY A 360 11.81 -10.39 -4.44
C GLY A 360 12.49 -9.86 -5.70
N LEU A 361 13.79 -9.61 -5.66
CA LEU A 361 14.58 -9.22 -6.84
C LEU A 361 14.58 -10.31 -7.91
N LEU A 362 14.76 -11.57 -7.51
CA LEU A 362 14.71 -12.73 -8.42
C LEU A 362 13.30 -12.88 -9.02
N LEU A 363 12.25 -12.83 -8.19
CA LEU A 363 10.87 -12.94 -8.65
C LEU A 363 10.51 -11.80 -9.63
N SER A 364 10.93 -10.58 -9.32
CA SER A 364 10.70 -9.44 -10.21
C SER A 364 11.42 -9.60 -11.55
N ARG A 365 12.67 -10.10 -11.54
CA ARG A 365 13.47 -10.30 -12.76
C ARG A 365 12.93 -11.43 -13.64
N PHE A 366 12.56 -12.56 -13.04
CA PHE A 366 12.23 -13.79 -13.79
C PHE A 366 10.74 -13.99 -14.04
N VAL A 367 9.87 -13.38 -13.25
CA VAL A 367 8.41 -13.54 -13.36
C VAL A 367 7.72 -12.21 -13.70
N GLU A 368 7.83 -11.18 -12.83
CA GLU A 368 7.08 -9.92 -12.98
C GLU A 368 7.39 -9.22 -14.30
N ALA A 369 8.65 -8.91 -14.54
CA ALA A 369 9.05 -8.16 -15.73
C ALA A 369 8.85 -8.92 -17.06
N PRO A 370 9.14 -10.24 -17.18
CA PRO A 370 8.84 -11.00 -18.39
C PRO A 370 7.34 -11.14 -18.66
N ALA A 371 6.53 -11.41 -17.63
CA ALA A 371 5.08 -11.54 -17.78
C ALA A 371 4.46 -10.22 -18.25
N ALA A 372 4.82 -9.09 -17.63
CA ALA A 372 4.34 -7.78 -18.03
C ALA A 372 4.69 -7.45 -19.49
N ARG A 373 5.92 -7.74 -19.92
CA ARG A 373 6.35 -7.54 -21.33
C ARG A 373 5.56 -8.40 -22.30
N ARG A 374 5.32 -9.68 -21.99
CA ARG A 374 4.55 -10.60 -22.85
C ARG A 374 3.11 -10.15 -23.01
N ILE A 375 2.45 -9.74 -21.93
CA ILE A 375 1.06 -9.28 -21.97
C ILE A 375 0.95 -7.99 -22.78
N LEU A 376 1.82 -7.01 -22.54
CA LEU A 376 1.79 -5.72 -23.22
C LEU A 376 2.21 -5.84 -24.71
N GLY A 377 3.23 -6.66 -25.03
CA GLY A 377 3.66 -6.90 -26.40
C GLY A 377 2.60 -7.56 -27.28
N ARG A 378 1.82 -8.51 -26.71
CA ARG A 378 0.67 -9.11 -27.40
C ARG A 378 -0.46 -8.13 -27.65
N ALA A 379 -0.64 -7.16 -26.77
CA ALA A 379 -1.70 -6.16 -26.91
C ALA A 379 -1.38 -5.13 -28.01
N THR A 380 -0.11 -4.76 -28.18
CA THR A 380 0.33 -3.83 -29.25
C THR A 380 0.30 -4.46 -30.64
N ASN A 381 0.43 -5.79 -30.75
CA ASN A 381 0.38 -6.49 -32.05
C ASN A 381 -1.05 -6.81 -32.52
N ARG A 382 -2.11 -6.53 -31.71
CA ARG A 382 -3.53 -6.76 -32.04
C ARG A 382 -4.32 -5.46 -32.31
N THR A 383 -3.68 -4.32 -32.25
CA THR A 383 -4.25 -2.99 -32.59
C THR A 383 -3.55 -2.38 -33.79
#